data_ecc814bf79c41e730fd4adf1b38fac8a
#
_entry.id   ecc814bf79c41e730fd4adf1b38fac8a
#
_cell.length_a   1.000
_cell.length_b   1.000
_cell.length_c   1.000
_cell.angle_alpha   90.00
_cell.angle_beta   90.00
_cell.angle_gamma   90.00
#
_symmetry.space_group_name_H-M   'P 1'
#
loop_
_entity.id
_entity.type
_entity.pdbx_description
1 polymer ?
#
loop_
_entity_poly.entity_id
_entity_poly.type
_entity_poly.pdbx_seq_one_letter_code
_entity_poly.pdbx_strand_id
1 'polypeptide(L)'
;MKISSSPYSNRAVLLDDAERERRHDALRRLMADNKADAILISDNANLFYLTGRVFDGYVYLPVEGDAIYFVRRPVKLTGDNVVEIHKPEQIAEHVHLEFGTVVGLELDVTPYNTIARLVRVFPLSEVGNASQLMRRARSIKTPEEIELIRLSGEKHIAVYREIPAFYTPGMSDIELQIEIERASRLKGCLGQFRISGQSMELHMGNLLVGENADFPSPYDFAMGGAGINPSLPVGADGTIIHSGNTVMVDMNGNFNGYMTDMTRTYAVGRITDEALRAHRVSIDIHRRIAAEALPGVKCSDLYHIGAEMAEQAGLSPYFMGHRQHAGFIGHGIGIEVNEAPVIAPRSRDVIEPGMVIALEPKFVIPGTGAVGIENTYVARDSGLENLTPMEEDIIYLDN
;
A
#
# COMPACT_ATOMS: atom_id res chain seq x y z
N MET A 1 22.41 18.08 -10.35
CA MET A 1 22.74 17.34 -9.09
C MET A 1 23.49 16.06 -9.45
N LYS A 2 24.67 15.77 -8.89
CA LYS A 2 25.40 14.53 -9.21
C LYS A 2 24.70 13.37 -8.54
N ILE A 3 24.08 12.50 -9.32
CA ILE A 3 23.51 11.23 -8.85
C ILE A 3 24.71 10.38 -8.39
N SER A 4 24.73 9.97 -7.12
CA SER A 4 25.73 9.04 -6.59
C SER A 4 25.63 7.73 -7.37
N SER A 5 26.77 7.25 -7.88
CA SER A 5 26.87 6.01 -8.66
C SER A 5 26.79 4.73 -7.80
N SER A 6 26.42 4.84 -6.53
CA SER A 6 26.20 3.68 -5.67
C SER A 6 24.92 2.97 -6.07
N PRO A 7 24.92 1.66 -6.36
CA PRO A 7 23.72 0.89 -6.64
C PRO A 7 22.73 0.87 -5.45
N TYR A 8 23.19 1.27 -4.26
CA TYR A 8 22.39 1.36 -3.04
C TYR A 8 21.89 2.78 -2.74
N SER A 9 22.30 3.80 -3.49
CA SER A 9 21.81 5.15 -3.32
C SER A 9 20.63 5.42 -4.26
N ASN A 10 19.45 4.95 -3.89
CA ASN A 10 18.19 5.52 -4.35
C ASN A 10 18.00 6.88 -3.64
N ARG A 11 18.82 7.87 -3.95
CA ARG A 11 18.41 9.24 -3.66
C ARG A 11 17.31 9.55 -4.66
N ALA A 12 16.09 9.24 -4.24
CA ALA A 12 14.89 9.60 -4.97
C ALA A 12 15.01 11.05 -5.42
N VAL A 13 14.61 11.31 -6.62
CA VAL A 13 14.42 12.67 -7.09
C VAL A 13 13.50 13.33 -6.07
N LEU A 14 13.99 14.37 -5.41
CA LEU A 14 13.13 15.23 -4.61
C LEU A 14 12.00 15.66 -5.53
N LEU A 15 10.80 15.68 -4.98
CA LEU A 15 9.61 16.21 -5.65
C LEU A 15 9.99 17.55 -6.29
N ASP A 16 9.88 17.68 -7.60
CA ASP A 16 10.16 18.95 -8.25
C ASP A 16 9.07 19.99 -7.92
N ASP A 17 9.37 21.24 -8.18
CA ASP A 17 8.48 22.33 -7.80
C ASP A 17 7.14 22.28 -8.54
N ALA A 18 7.14 21.87 -9.80
CA ALA A 18 5.91 21.80 -10.60
C ALA A 18 4.98 20.68 -10.11
N GLU A 19 5.54 19.50 -9.77
CA GLU A 19 4.77 18.40 -9.23
C GLU A 19 4.27 18.72 -7.82
N ARG A 20 5.09 19.37 -6.99
CA ARG A 20 4.68 19.82 -5.67
C ARG A 20 3.48 20.76 -5.74
N GLU A 21 3.51 21.75 -6.62
CA GLU A 21 2.40 22.69 -6.80
C GLU A 21 1.14 21.99 -7.33
N ARG A 22 1.27 21.04 -8.26
CA ARG A 22 0.12 20.22 -8.70
C ARG A 22 -0.59 19.52 -7.52
N ARG A 23 0.18 18.93 -6.59
CA ARG A 23 -0.36 18.25 -5.40
C ARG A 23 -0.99 19.23 -4.43
N HIS A 24 -0.33 20.36 -4.19
CA HIS A 24 -0.88 21.42 -3.34
C HIS A 24 -2.19 21.96 -3.92
N ASP A 25 -2.25 22.24 -5.23
CA ASP A 25 -3.45 22.74 -5.89
C ASP A 25 -4.60 21.72 -5.90
N ALA A 26 -4.31 20.43 -6.09
CA ALA A 26 -5.31 19.39 -5.97
C ALA A 26 -5.90 19.35 -4.55
N LEU A 27 -5.06 19.48 -3.54
CA LEU A 27 -5.48 19.48 -2.15
C LEU A 27 -6.24 20.76 -1.78
N ARG A 28 -5.80 21.94 -2.26
CA ARG A 28 -6.52 23.21 -2.06
C ARG A 28 -7.95 23.15 -2.62
N ARG A 29 -8.15 22.53 -3.79
CA ARG A 29 -9.51 22.31 -4.33
C ARG A 29 -10.35 21.45 -3.38
N LEU A 30 -9.81 20.34 -2.88
CA LEU A 30 -10.51 19.50 -1.89
C LEU A 30 -10.81 20.26 -0.60
N MET A 31 -9.88 21.11 -0.12
CA MET A 31 -10.07 21.94 1.05
C MET A 31 -11.23 22.94 0.84
N ALA A 32 -11.27 23.62 -0.30
CA ALA A 32 -12.33 24.56 -0.63
C ALA A 32 -13.71 23.87 -0.67
N ASP A 33 -13.81 22.69 -1.32
CA ASP A 33 -15.05 21.90 -1.38
C ASP A 33 -15.52 21.43 0.01
N ASN A 34 -14.60 21.24 0.94
CA ASN A 34 -14.88 20.80 2.32
C ASN A 34 -14.83 21.93 3.35
N LYS A 35 -14.75 23.18 2.92
CA LYS A 35 -14.74 24.38 3.77
C LYS A 35 -13.61 24.39 4.81
N ALA A 36 -12.44 23.87 4.44
CA ALA A 36 -11.23 23.98 5.24
C ALA A 36 -10.40 25.16 4.71
N ASP A 37 -10.07 26.11 5.55
CA ASP A 37 -9.27 27.28 5.17
C ASP A 37 -7.77 27.00 5.17
N ALA A 38 -7.36 26.04 6.00
CA ALA A 38 -5.98 25.55 6.07
C ALA A 38 -5.94 24.11 6.58
N ILE A 39 -4.82 23.44 6.35
CA ILE A 39 -4.51 22.16 6.98
C ILE A 39 -3.13 22.21 7.64
N LEU A 40 -2.95 21.45 8.72
CA LEU A 40 -1.69 21.24 9.39
C LEU A 40 -1.39 19.73 9.45
N ILE A 41 -0.39 19.32 8.70
CA ILE A 41 -0.04 17.92 8.42
C ILE A 41 1.25 17.54 9.12
N SER A 42 1.30 16.34 9.71
CA SER A 42 2.47 15.83 10.44
C SER A 42 2.75 14.33 10.19
N ASP A 43 1.81 13.59 9.61
CA ASP A 43 2.01 12.19 9.26
C ASP A 43 3.08 12.01 8.19
N ASN A 44 3.95 11.02 8.35
CA ASN A 44 5.10 10.81 7.48
C ASN A 44 4.74 10.52 6.01
N ALA A 45 3.66 9.79 5.74
CA ALA A 45 3.22 9.54 4.38
C ALA A 45 2.75 10.83 3.72
N ASN A 46 2.01 11.65 4.46
CA ASN A 46 1.47 12.90 3.99
C ASN A 46 2.53 14.00 3.89
N LEU A 47 3.52 14.04 4.79
CA LEU A 47 4.70 14.90 4.65
C LEU A 47 5.48 14.56 3.38
N PHE A 48 5.70 13.26 3.12
CA PHE A 48 6.37 12.82 1.91
C PHE A 48 5.59 13.19 0.65
N TYR A 49 4.27 13.01 0.65
CA TYR A 49 3.40 13.42 -0.46
C TYR A 49 3.51 14.91 -0.78
N LEU A 50 3.47 15.77 0.24
CA LEU A 50 3.44 17.22 0.07
C LEU A 50 4.81 17.84 -0.24
N THR A 51 5.91 17.21 0.22
CA THR A 51 7.23 17.85 0.22
C THR A 51 8.34 17.01 -0.41
N GLY A 52 8.08 15.76 -0.77
CA GLY A 52 9.09 14.81 -1.25
C GLY A 52 10.08 14.34 -0.17
N ARG A 53 9.83 14.65 1.11
CA ARG A 53 10.70 14.27 2.22
C ARG A 53 9.93 14.07 3.52
N VAL A 54 10.51 13.33 4.45
CA VAL A 54 10.00 13.16 5.81
C VAL A 54 10.88 13.96 6.77
N PHE A 55 10.25 14.68 7.69
CA PHE A 55 10.91 15.41 8.76
C PHE A 55 10.03 15.43 10.03
N ASP A 56 10.62 15.66 11.18
CA ASP A 56 9.86 15.90 12.41
C ASP A 56 9.39 17.35 12.44
N GLY A 57 8.09 17.56 12.28
CA GLY A 57 7.50 18.89 12.19
C GLY A 57 6.11 18.88 11.57
N TYR A 58 5.78 19.97 10.89
CA TYR A 58 4.45 20.19 10.32
C TYR A 58 4.53 20.90 8.97
N VAL A 59 3.64 20.53 8.04
CA VAL A 59 3.32 21.35 6.88
C VAL A 59 2.03 22.09 7.17
N TYR A 60 2.07 23.40 7.16
CA TYR A 60 0.90 24.26 7.09
C TYR A 60 0.64 24.61 5.64
N LEU A 61 -0.52 24.23 5.13
CA LEU A 61 -0.96 24.55 3.77
C LEU A 61 -2.28 25.33 3.88
N PRO A 62 -2.29 26.64 3.58
CA PRO A 62 -3.52 27.41 3.47
C PRO A 62 -4.20 27.16 2.12
N VAL A 63 -5.51 27.41 2.04
CA VAL A 63 -6.25 27.37 0.77
C VAL A 63 -5.75 28.46 -0.20
N GLU A 64 -5.31 29.60 0.34
CA GLU A 64 -4.67 30.68 -0.42
C GLU A 64 -3.31 31.05 0.20
N GLY A 65 -2.28 31.20 -0.63
CA GLY A 65 -0.92 31.54 -0.20
C GLY A 65 0.03 30.36 -0.18
N ASP A 66 1.26 30.59 0.28
CA ASP A 66 2.34 29.62 0.24
C ASP A 66 2.27 28.63 1.42
N ALA A 67 2.68 27.39 1.16
CA ALA A 67 2.87 26.40 2.22
C ALA A 67 4.07 26.77 3.10
N ILE A 68 3.98 26.54 4.42
CA ILE A 68 5.07 26.72 5.38
C ILE A 68 5.42 25.37 5.99
N TYR A 69 6.72 25.07 6.03
CA TYR A 69 7.25 23.83 6.58
C TYR A 69 7.92 24.11 7.93
N PHE A 70 7.22 23.82 9.02
CA PHE A 70 7.71 23.98 10.38
C PHE A 70 8.52 22.76 10.79
N VAL A 71 9.85 22.88 10.86
CA VAL A 71 10.76 21.75 11.02
C VAL A 71 11.44 21.80 12.39
N ARG A 72 11.32 20.72 13.14
CA ARG A 72 12.07 20.48 14.39
C ARG A 72 13.35 19.70 14.14
N ARG A 73 13.27 18.68 13.25
CA ARG A 73 14.39 17.82 12.86
C ARG A 73 14.26 17.36 11.41
N PRO A 74 15.37 17.24 10.65
CA PRO A 74 16.73 17.56 11.07
C PRO A 74 16.90 19.07 11.26
N VAL A 75 17.74 19.46 12.21
CA VAL A 75 18.11 20.86 12.40
C VAL A 75 18.81 21.40 11.15
N LYS A 76 18.63 22.68 10.86
CA LYS A 76 19.18 23.34 9.66
C LYS A 76 18.72 22.74 8.32
N LEU A 77 17.54 22.15 8.28
CA LEU A 77 16.92 21.86 7.00
C LEU A 77 16.68 23.20 6.27
N THR A 78 17.16 23.32 5.05
CA THR A 78 17.03 24.53 4.23
C THR A 78 15.97 24.37 3.15
N GLY A 79 15.34 25.46 2.77
CA GLY A 79 14.35 25.58 1.72
C GLY A 79 13.58 26.89 1.87
N ASP A 80 12.99 27.39 0.80
CA ASP A 80 12.39 28.74 0.77
C ASP A 80 11.22 28.89 1.78
N ASN A 81 10.48 27.82 2.04
CA ASN A 81 9.32 27.82 2.94
C ASN A 81 9.60 27.12 4.28
N VAL A 82 10.87 26.91 4.63
CA VAL A 82 11.26 26.18 5.85
C VAL A 82 11.46 27.15 7.01
N VAL A 83 10.74 26.90 8.09
CA VAL A 83 10.87 27.60 9.38
C VAL A 83 11.30 26.62 10.45
N GLU A 84 12.47 26.86 11.09
CA GLU A 84 12.94 26.03 12.20
C GLU A 84 12.15 26.37 13.46
N ILE A 85 11.60 25.35 14.12
CA ILE A 85 10.87 25.47 15.38
C ILE A 85 11.38 24.45 16.40
N HIS A 86 11.22 24.74 17.69
CA HIS A 86 11.53 23.81 18.77
C HIS A 86 10.27 23.19 19.39
N LYS A 87 9.14 23.86 19.26
CA LYS A 87 7.84 23.44 19.81
C LYS A 87 6.69 23.91 18.92
N PRO A 88 5.56 23.20 18.89
CA PRO A 88 4.42 23.56 18.03
C PRO A 88 3.84 24.95 18.30
N GLU A 89 3.95 25.45 19.53
CA GLU A 89 3.43 26.80 19.90
C GLU A 89 4.08 27.92 19.08
N GLN A 90 5.27 27.70 18.53
CA GLN A 90 5.95 28.68 17.68
C GLN A 90 5.29 28.84 16.31
N ILE A 91 4.44 27.89 15.89
CA ILE A 91 3.67 28.02 14.64
C ILE A 91 2.83 29.31 14.66
N ALA A 92 2.24 29.66 15.83
CA ALA A 92 1.44 30.87 15.98
C ALA A 92 2.23 32.19 15.80
N GLU A 93 3.56 32.14 15.84
CA GLU A 93 4.43 33.28 15.55
C GLU A 93 4.48 33.63 14.06
N HIS A 94 4.12 32.65 13.21
CA HIS A 94 4.21 32.74 11.73
C HIS A 94 2.85 32.64 11.02
N VAL A 95 1.84 32.11 11.70
CA VAL A 95 0.50 31.89 11.14
C VAL A 95 -0.52 32.66 12.01
N HIS A 96 -1.15 33.65 11.41
CA HIS A 96 -2.21 34.40 12.04
C HIS A 96 -3.56 34.00 11.47
N LEU A 97 -4.43 33.46 12.32
CA LEU A 97 -5.76 32.99 11.92
C LEU A 97 -6.83 33.97 12.49
N GLU A 98 -7.83 34.23 11.67
CA GLU A 98 -9.01 34.96 12.08
C GLU A 98 -9.97 34.07 12.88
N PHE A 99 -10.90 34.69 13.60
CA PHE A 99 -11.95 33.95 14.32
C PHE A 99 -12.82 33.16 13.36
N GLY A 100 -13.02 31.86 13.64
CA GLY A 100 -13.83 30.95 12.83
C GLY A 100 -13.11 30.34 11.65
N THR A 101 -11.81 30.61 11.45
CA THR A 101 -11.00 29.89 10.46
C THR A 101 -11.00 28.39 10.74
N VAL A 102 -11.28 27.55 9.74
CA VAL A 102 -11.29 26.08 9.88
C VAL A 102 -9.91 25.53 9.55
N VAL A 103 -9.23 24.97 10.55
CA VAL A 103 -7.94 24.29 10.38
C VAL A 103 -8.12 22.77 10.45
N GLY A 104 -7.85 22.09 9.33
CA GLY A 104 -7.87 20.64 9.29
C GLY A 104 -6.63 20.03 9.94
N LEU A 105 -6.82 19.14 10.91
CA LEU A 105 -5.79 18.30 11.52
C LEU A 105 -5.99 16.84 11.14
N GLU A 106 -4.95 16.04 11.23
CA GLU A 106 -5.02 14.59 10.90
C GLU A 106 -5.60 13.80 12.08
N LEU A 107 -6.91 13.91 12.30
CA LEU A 107 -7.58 13.38 13.49
C LEU A 107 -7.61 11.84 13.56
N ASP A 108 -7.47 11.15 12.41
CA ASP A 108 -7.51 9.69 12.37
C ASP A 108 -6.15 9.04 12.72
N VAL A 109 -5.05 9.80 12.68
CA VAL A 109 -3.69 9.26 12.88
C VAL A 109 -2.89 9.96 13.97
N THR A 110 -3.22 11.22 14.28
CA THR A 110 -2.49 11.99 15.30
C THR A 110 -3.01 11.67 16.70
N PRO A 111 -2.12 11.33 17.67
CA PRO A 111 -2.54 11.05 19.04
C PRO A 111 -3.30 12.21 19.68
N TYR A 112 -4.33 11.88 20.45
CA TYR A 112 -5.21 12.87 21.11
C TYR A 112 -4.47 13.98 21.85
N ASN A 113 -3.44 13.66 22.63
CA ASN A 113 -2.68 14.66 23.37
C ASN A 113 -1.96 15.65 22.44
N THR A 114 -1.53 15.20 21.27
CA THR A 114 -0.94 16.08 20.24
C THR A 114 -2.01 16.99 19.65
N ILE A 115 -3.17 16.44 19.29
CA ILE A 115 -4.32 17.21 18.80
C ILE A 115 -4.72 18.26 19.83
N ALA A 116 -4.92 17.88 21.10
CA ALA A 116 -5.28 18.81 22.18
C ALA A 116 -4.25 19.94 22.38
N ARG A 117 -2.98 19.66 22.08
CA ARG A 117 -1.92 20.67 22.10
C ARG A 117 -2.00 21.61 20.90
N LEU A 118 -2.21 21.07 19.69
CA LEU A 118 -2.34 21.86 18.46
C LEU A 118 -3.56 22.78 18.47
N VAL A 119 -4.68 22.31 19.02
CA VAL A 119 -5.88 23.16 19.22
C VAL A 119 -5.58 24.41 20.04
N ARG A 120 -4.67 24.32 21.02
CA ARG A 120 -4.25 25.51 21.81
C ARG A 120 -3.32 26.44 21.04
N VAL A 121 -2.65 25.96 19.98
CA VAL A 121 -1.84 26.82 19.09
C VAL A 121 -2.73 27.77 18.29
N PHE A 122 -3.95 27.33 17.98
CA PHE A 122 -4.92 28.07 17.18
C PHE A 122 -6.24 28.30 17.94
N PRO A 123 -6.23 29.09 19.02
CA PRO A 123 -7.37 29.18 19.93
C PRO A 123 -8.63 29.84 19.33
N LEU A 124 -8.50 30.51 18.21
CA LEU A 124 -9.60 31.19 17.51
C LEU A 124 -10.16 30.37 16.33
N SER A 125 -9.53 29.23 16.00
CA SER A 125 -9.93 28.41 14.87
C SER A 125 -10.93 27.31 15.28
N GLU A 126 -11.69 26.84 14.28
CA GLU A 126 -12.42 25.58 14.34
C GLU A 126 -11.53 24.43 13.82
N VAL A 127 -11.72 23.25 14.39
CA VAL A 127 -10.92 22.07 13.99
C VAL A 127 -11.70 21.19 13.02
N GLY A 128 -11.16 21.03 11.81
CA GLY A 128 -11.62 20.07 10.81
C GLY A 128 -10.79 18.78 10.82
N ASN A 129 -11.25 17.72 10.12
CA ASN A 129 -10.49 16.50 9.90
C ASN A 129 -9.84 16.51 8.50
N ALA A 130 -8.53 16.65 8.42
CA ALA A 130 -7.77 16.61 7.18
C ALA A 130 -7.45 15.20 6.69
N SER A 131 -7.64 14.16 7.51
CA SER A 131 -7.24 12.79 7.15
C SER A 131 -7.92 12.29 5.88
N GLN A 132 -9.22 12.58 5.73
CA GLN A 132 -9.98 12.18 4.55
C GLN A 132 -9.56 12.97 3.30
N LEU A 133 -9.22 14.26 3.47
CA LEU A 133 -8.72 15.10 2.38
C LEU A 133 -7.40 14.55 1.84
N MET A 134 -6.48 14.17 2.73
CA MET A 134 -5.20 13.58 2.37
C MET A 134 -5.37 12.23 1.67
N ARG A 135 -6.23 11.34 2.20
CA ARG A 135 -6.54 10.05 1.55
C ARG A 135 -7.11 10.26 0.16
N ARG A 136 -8.04 11.22 0.00
CA ARG A 136 -8.63 11.53 -1.30
C ARG A 136 -7.61 12.12 -2.27
N ALA A 137 -6.77 13.05 -1.83
CA ALA A 137 -5.71 13.62 -2.67
C ALA A 137 -4.74 12.54 -3.17
N ARG A 138 -4.33 11.60 -2.30
CA ARG A 138 -3.40 10.52 -2.62
C ARG A 138 -4.04 9.40 -3.45
N SER A 139 -5.36 9.25 -3.44
CA SER A 139 -6.04 8.18 -4.19
C SER A 139 -5.88 8.34 -5.70
N ILE A 140 -5.82 9.56 -6.21
CA ILE A 140 -5.59 9.86 -7.65
C ILE A 140 -4.11 10.21 -7.84
N LYS A 141 -3.37 9.32 -8.46
CA LYS A 141 -1.94 9.49 -8.69
C LYS A 141 -1.69 10.39 -9.89
N THR A 142 -0.70 11.25 -9.78
CA THR A 142 -0.19 12.02 -10.92
C THR A 142 0.58 11.11 -11.89
N PRO A 143 0.85 11.54 -13.14
CA PRO A 143 1.67 10.77 -14.07
C PRO A 143 3.06 10.43 -13.50
N GLU A 144 3.66 11.33 -12.73
CA GLU A 144 4.96 11.15 -12.09
C GLU A 144 4.90 10.10 -10.98
N GLU A 145 3.82 10.08 -10.18
CA GLU A 145 3.60 9.05 -9.16
C GLU A 145 3.41 7.67 -9.79
N ILE A 146 2.64 7.58 -10.87
CA ILE A 146 2.42 6.34 -11.61
C ILE A 146 3.76 5.80 -12.16
N GLU A 147 4.62 6.68 -12.68
CA GLU A 147 5.94 6.28 -13.17
C GLU A 147 6.84 5.77 -12.03
N LEU A 148 6.82 6.39 -10.86
CA LEU A 148 7.56 5.91 -9.69
C LEU A 148 7.07 4.53 -9.23
N ILE A 149 5.76 4.28 -9.28
CA ILE A 149 5.18 2.96 -8.99
C ILE A 149 5.63 1.93 -10.05
N ARG A 150 5.61 2.30 -11.35
CA ARG A 150 6.09 1.43 -12.44
C ARG A 150 7.54 1.01 -12.24
N LEU A 151 8.43 1.97 -11.92
CA LEU A 151 9.84 1.70 -11.64
C LEU A 151 10.03 0.80 -10.41
N SER A 152 9.19 0.93 -9.38
CA SER A 152 9.16 -0.02 -8.26
C SER A 152 8.73 -1.41 -8.73
N GLY A 153 7.70 -1.49 -9.58
CA GLY A 153 7.18 -2.74 -10.16
C GLY A 153 8.23 -3.51 -10.97
N GLU A 154 9.00 -2.82 -11.80
CA GLU A 154 10.08 -3.45 -12.57
C GLU A 154 11.12 -4.14 -11.67
N LYS A 155 11.52 -3.49 -10.58
CA LYS A 155 12.48 -4.07 -9.61
C LYS A 155 11.85 -5.20 -8.81
N HIS A 156 10.59 -5.06 -8.45
CA HIS A 156 9.82 -6.07 -7.75
C HIS A 156 9.72 -7.36 -8.58
N ILE A 157 9.32 -7.26 -9.85
CA ILE A 157 9.30 -8.37 -10.82
C ILE A 157 10.68 -9.03 -10.94
N ALA A 158 11.75 -8.23 -10.99
CA ALA A 158 13.11 -8.74 -11.10
C ALA A 158 13.54 -9.58 -9.87
N VAL A 159 12.98 -9.30 -8.68
CA VAL A 159 13.16 -10.15 -7.48
C VAL A 159 12.39 -11.45 -7.64
N TYR A 160 11.10 -11.37 -8.00
CA TYR A 160 10.23 -12.53 -8.06
C TYR A 160 10.68 -13.57 -9.11
N ARG A 161 11.26 -13.13 -10.22
CA ARG A 161 11.85 -14.02 -11.23
C ARG A 161 13.05 -14.82 -10.74
N GLU A 162 13.72 -14.35 -9.69
CA GLU A 162 14.86 -15.06 -9.10
C GLU A 162 14.46 -16.07 -8.01
N ILE A 163 13.20 -16.05 -7.52
CA ILE A 163 12.74 -16.90 -6.41
C ILE A 163 12.99 -18.40 -6.65
N PRO A 164 12.74 -18.96 -7.85
CA PRO A 164 13.03 -20.37 -8.07
C PRO A 164 14.50 -20.76 -7.83
N ALA A 165 15.43 -19.83 -8.03
CA ALA A 165 16.85 -20.08 -7.80
C ALA A 165 17.25 -20.01 -6.32
N PHE A 166 16.40 -19.53 -5.43
CA PHE A 166 16.65 -19.44 -4.00
C PHE A 166 16.23 -20.72 -3.26
N TYR A 167 15.27 -21.45 -3.82
CA TYR A 167 14.75 -22.65 -3.19
C TYR A 167 15.74 -23.80 -3.27
N THR A 168 15.89 -24.52 -2.16
CA THR A 168 16.54 -25.82 -2.07
C THR A 168 15.65 -26.79 -1.30
N PRO A 169 15.57 -28.08 -1.71
CA PRO A 169 14.76 -29.07 -1.02
C PRO A 169 15.08 -29.14 0.50
N GLY A 170 14.04 -29.10 1.32
CA GLY A 170 14.16 -29.12 2.77
C GLY A 170 14.21 -27.73 3.43
N MET A 171 14.20 -26.65 2.67
CA MET A 171 14.03 -25.28 3.22
C MET A 171 12.67 -25.13 3.90
N SER A 172 12.66 -24.33 4.95
CA SER A 172 11.44 -23.77 5.53
C SER A 172 10.96 -22.53 4.77
N ASP A 173 9.72 -22.16 4.99
CA ASP A 173 9.13 -20.93 4.49
C ASP A 173 9.92 -19.68 4.93
N ILE A 174 10.40 -19.66 6.18
CA ILE A 174 11.23 -18.57 6.73
C ILE A 174 12.57 -18.45 6.00
N GLU A 175 13.26 -19.57 5.75
CA GLU A 175 14.53 -19.56 5.04
C GLU A 175 14.36 -19.01 3.62
N LEU A 176 13.31 -19.44 2.91
CA LEU A 176 13.01 -18.91 1.58
C LEU A 176 12.62 -17.42 1.64
N GLN A 177 11.80 -17.01 2.62
CA GLN A 177 11.43 -15.61 2.81
C GLN A 177 12.65 -14.73 3.02
N ILE A 178 13.60 -15.15 3.88
CA ILE A 178 14.85 -14.41 4.14
C ILE A 178 15.66 -14.20 2.85
N GLU A 179 15.76 -15.22 1.98
CA GLU A 179 16.48 -15.09 0.71
C GLU A 179 15.77 -14.10 -0.23
N ILE A 180 14.44 -14.10 -0.28
CA ILE A 180 13.66 -13.13 -1.08
C ILE A 180 13.86 -11.71 -0.53
N GLU A 181 13.77 -11.53 0.78
CA GLU A 181 14.01 -10.25 1.45
C GLU A 181 15.44 -9.74 1.20
N ARG A 182 16.42 -10.63 1.31
CA ARG A 182 17.82 -10.33 1.01
C ARG A 182 18.00 -9.87 -0.44
N ALA A 183 17.41 -10.57 -1.41
CA ALA A 183 17.46 -10.20 -2.82
C ALA A 183 16.81 -8.83 -3.07
N SER A 184 15.64 -8.60 -2.46
CA SER A 184 14.93 -7.32 -2.53
C SER A 184 15.79 -6.17 -2.01
N ARG A 185 16.41 -6.35 -0.83
CA ARG A 185 17.30 -5.34 -0.23
C ARG A 185 18.52 -5.07 -1.10
N LEU A 186 19.13 -6.09 -1.69
CA LEU A 186 20.27 -5.95 -2.59
C LEU A 186 19.93 -5.21 -3.89
N LYS A 187 18.67 -5.31 -4.36
CA LYS A 187 18.17 -4.54 -5.51
C LYS A 187 17.72 -3.11 -5.13
N GLY A 188 17.85 -2.73 -3.86
CA GLY A 188 17.60 -1.37 -3.37
C GLY A 188 16.21 -1.16 -2.76
N CYS A 189 15.47 -2.22 -2.42
CA CYS A 189 14.25 -2.10 -1.64
C CYS A 189 14.55 -1.42 -0.30
N LEU A 190 13.70 -0.48 0.10
CA LEU A 190 13.86 0.25 1.36
C LEU A 190 13.63 -0.64 2.59
N GLY A 191 12.91 -1.76 2.43
CA GLY A 191 12.64 -2.76 3.46
C GLY A 191 11.72 -2.27 4.57
N GLN A 192 11.12 -1.11 4.39
CA GLN A 192 10.12 -0.55 5.29
C GLN A 192 8.88 -0.19 4.48
N PHE A 193 7.72 -0.57 4.99
CA PHE A 193 6.44 -0.31 4.36
C PHE A 193 5.57 0.49 5.33
N ARG A 194 4.87 1.49 4.80
CA ARG A 194 3.85 2.19 5.55
C ARG A 194 2.54 1.47 5.33
N ILE A 195 1.83 1.21 6.42
CA ILE A 195 0.51 0.65 6.41
C ILE A 195 -0.42 1.53 7.24
N SER A 196 -1.57 1.88 6.70
CA SER A 196 -2.58 2.65 7.40
C SER A 196 -3.47 1.72 8.23
N GLY A 197 -3.84 2.16 9.43
CA GLY A 197 -4.74 1.43 10.31
C GLY A 197 -4.20 1.26 11.73
N GLN A 198 -5.12 1.18 12.68
CA GLN A 198 -4.76 0.98 14.06
C GLN A 198 -4.23 -0.44 14.27
N SER A 199 -3.08 -0.57 14.92
CA SER A 199 -2.47 -1.87 15.27
C SER A 199 -2.15 -2.76 14.06
N MET A 200 -1.98 -2.19 12.88
CA MET A 200 -1.54 -2.92 11.70
C MET A 200 -0.01 -3.00 11.68
N GLU A 201 0.54 -4.20 11.56
CA GLU A 201 1.97 -4.45 11.53
C GLU A 201 2.32 -5.35 10.35
N LEU A 202 3.25 -4.90 9.51
CA LEU A 202 3.72 -5.64 8.36
C LEU A 202 5.20 -5.33 8.14
N HIS A 203 6.04 -6.36 7.97
CA HIS A 203 7.44 -6.15 7.62
C HIS A 203 7.60 -5.95 6.10
N MET A 204 7.92 -7.00 5.34
CA MET A 204 8.07 -6.91 3.88
C MET A 204 6.96 -7.64 3.13
N GLY A 205 6.07 -8.30 3.83
CA GLY A 205 5.00 -9.13 3.32
C GLY A 205 5.01 -10.52 3.91
N ASN A 206 4.27 -11.43 3.29
CA ASN A 206 4.05 -12.78 3.77
C ASN A 206 4.58 -13.83 2.80
N LEU A 207 5.09 -14.95 3.34
CA LEU A 207 5.29 -16.18 2.60
C LEU A 207 4.53 -17.28 3.33
N LEU A 208 3.61 -17.95 2.64
CA LEU A 208 2.71 -18.93 3.23
C LEU A 208 2.83 -20.27 2.52
N VAL A 209 3.06 -21.33 3.31
CA VAL A 209 3.25 -22.69 2.78
C VAL A 209 2.16 -23.62 3.32
N GLY A 210 1.50 -24.34 2.42
CA GLY A 210 0.58 -25.41 2.79
C GLY A 210 -0.50 -24.94 3.77
N GLU A 211 -0.69 -25.70 4.86
CA GLU A 211 -1.75 -25.43 5.85
C GLU A 211 -1.58 -24.12 6.61
N ASN A 212 -0.36 -23.56 6.69
CA ASN A 212 -0.16 -22.27 7.35
C ASN A 212 -0.97 -21.14 6.68
N ALA A 213 -1.25 -21.26 5.38
CA ALA A 213 -2.09 -20.29 4.65
C ALA A 213 -3.54 -20.24 5.16
N ASP A 214 -4.03 -21.28 5.84
CA ASP A 214 -5.37 -21.36 6.42
C ASP A 214 -5.40 -20.97 7.92
N PHE A 215 -4.27 -20.50 8.45
CA PHE A 215 -4.21 -20.13 9.87
C PHE A 215 -4.78 -18.72 10.09
N PRO A 216 -5.77 -18.55 10.99
CA PRO A 216 -6.36 -17.25 11.29
C PRO A 216 -5.34 -16.26 11.85
N SER A 217 -5.44 -14.99 11.46
CA SER A 217 -4.63 -13.88 11.95
C SER A 217 -5.52 -12.77 12.54
N PRO A 218 -5.04 -11.99 13.52
CA PRO A 218 -5.77 -10.82 14.01
C PRO A 218 -5.80 -9.65 13.02
N TYR A 219 -4.97 -9.70 11.97
CA TYR A 219 -4.90 -8.65 10.96
C TYR A 219 -5.87 -8.93 9.81
N ASP A 220 -6.48 -7.88 9.26
CA ASP A 220 -7.32 -7.97 8.07
C ASP A 220 -6.45 -7.87 6.80
N PHE A 221 -5.60 -8.88 6.60
CA PHE A 221 -4.85 -9.08 5.38
C PHE A 221 -5.56 -10.08 4.47
N ALA A 222 -5.22 -10.10 3.18
CA ALA A 222 -5.79 -11.06 2.24
C ALA A 222 -5.57 -12.51 2.68
N MET A 223 -4.37 -12.80 3.24
CA MET A 223 -4.02 -14.09 3.85
C MET A 223 -3.29 -13.84 5.16
N GLY A 224 -3.51 -14.71 6.15
CA GLY A 224 -2.96 -14.56 7.49
C GLY A 224 -1.64 -15.29 7.70
N GLY A 225 -1.71 -16.52 8.19
CA GLY A 225 -0.59 -17.31 8.68
C GLY A 225 -0.34 -17.15 10.18
N ALA A 226 0.26 -18.15 10.79
CA ALA A 226 0.49 -18.19 12.23
C ALA A 226 1.63 -17.27 12.68
N GLY A 227 2.61 -17.01 11.82
CA GLY A 227 3.84 -16.33 12.18
C GLY A 227 4.71 -17.15 13.14
N ILE A 228 5.96 -16.74 13.29
CA ILE A 228 6.93 -17.43 14.18
C ILE A 228 6.58 -17.25 15.67
N ASN A 229 5.95 -16.13 16.01
CA ASN A 229 5.79 -15.73 17.40
C ASN A 229 4.43 -15.07 17.61
N PRO A 230 3.73 -15.36 18.73
CA PRO A 230 2.45 -14.73 19.04
C PRO A 230 2.48 -13.19 19.14
N SER A 231 3.65 -12.56 19.21
CA SER A 231 3.77 -11.09 19.17
C SER A 231 3.62 -10.52 17.77
N LEU A 232 3.82 -11.34 16.72
CA LEU A 232 3.60 -11.01 15.31
C LEU A 232 2.96 -12.22 14.62
N PRO A 233 1.65 -12.47 14.83
CA PRO A 233 0.96 -13.67 14.35
C PRO A 233 0.50 -13.49 12.89
N VAL A 234 1.45 -13.43 11.98
CA VAL A 234 1.23 -13.26 10.53
C VAL A 234 2.41 -13.82 9.75
N GLY A 235 2.14 -14.43 8.60
CA GLY A 235 3.15 -14.92 7.67
C GLY A 235 3.73 -16.29 8.03
N ALA A 236 4.96 -16.50 7.59
CA ALA A 236 5.71 -17.76 7.76
C ALA A 236 5.85 -18.19 9.22
N ASP A 237 5.80 -19.49 9.48
CA ASP A 237 5.82 -20.07 10.83
C ASP A 237 6.93 -21.12 11.06
N GLY A 238 7.77 -21.37 10.06
CA GLY A 238 8.81 -22.41 10.06
C GLY A 238 8.39 -23.70 9.38
N THR A 239 7.26 -23.70 8.67
CA THR A 239 6.81 -24.85 7.89
C THR A 239 7.85 -25.25 6.85
N ILE A 240 8.27 -26.53 6.86
CA ILE A 240 9.17 -27.08 5.84
C ILE A 240 8.40 -27.25 4.53
N ILE A 241 8.98 -26.77 3.45
CA ILE A 241 8.37 -26.85 2.10
C ILE A 241 8.50 -28.28 1.57
N HIS A 242 7.37 -28.93 1.32
CA HIS A 242 7.28 -30.32 0.83
C HIS A 242 6.57 -30.41 -0.53
N SER A 243 6.80 -31.52 -1.21
CA SER A 243 6.04 -31.87 -2.42
C SER A 243 4.53 -31.90 -2.12
N GLY A 244 3.74 -31.29 -2.98
CA GLY A 244 2.29 -31.12 -2.83
C GLY A 244 1.87 -29.80 -2.16
N ASN A 245 2.81 -29.03 -1.62
CA ASN A 245 2.52 -27.69 -1.10
C ASN A 245 2.51 -26.62 -2.19
N THR A 246 1.60 -25.66 -2.04
CA THR A 246 1.76 -24.34 -2.64
C THR A 246 2.59 -23.46 -1.71
N VAL A 247 3.36 -22.58 -2.32
CA VAL A 247 4.16 -21.55 -1.66
C VAL A 247 3.66 -20.22 -2.22
N MET A 248 2.81 -19.53 -1.48
CA MET A 248 2.36 -18.21 -1.86
C MET A 248 3.34 -17.17 -1.35
N VAL A 249 3.91 -16.40 -2.25
CA VAL A 249 4.75 -15.23 -1.92
C VAL A 249 3.93 -14.00 -2.18
N ASP A 250 3.66 -13.27 -1.13
CA ASP A 250 2.84 -12.05 -1.09
C ASP A 250 3.65 -10.97 -0.38
N MET A 251 4.39 -10.20 -1.14
CA MET A 251 5.35 -9.23 -0.61
C MET A 251 5.23 -7.90 -1.33
N ASN A 252 5.61 -6.84 -0.62
CA ASN A 252 5.57 -5.49 -1.14
C ASN A 252 6.91 -5.05 -1.76
N GLY A 253 6.84 -4.25 -2.80
CA GLY A 253 7.99 -3.61 -3.45
C GLY A 253 8.05 -2.12 -3.12
N ASN A 254 9.02 -1.68 -2.31
CA ASN A 254 9.26 -0.27 -2.03
C ASN A 254 10.70 0.11 -2.41
N PHE A 255 10.91 0.67 -3.60
CA PHE A 255 12.24 0.99 -4.10
C PHE A 255 12.53 2.50 -4.23
N ASN A 256 11.53 3.35 -4.06
CA ASN A 256 11.67 4.80 -4.21
C ASN A 256 10.71 5.62 -3.34
N GLY A 257 10.00 4.97 -2.40
CA GLY A 257 8.99 5.60 -1.55
C GLY A 257 7.56 5.40 -2.04
N TYR A 258 7.37 4.91 -3.28
CA TYR A 258 6.10 4.42 -3.82
C TYR A 258 6.13 2.90 -3.92
N MET A 259 5.04 2.27 -3.52
CA MET A 259 4.96 0.82 -3.35
C MET A 259 4.23 0.16 -4.49
N THR A 260 4.57 -1.11 -4.70
CA THR A 260 3.80 -2.09 -5.45
C THR A 260 3.49 -3.26 -4.55
N ASP A 261 2.36 -3.92 -4.78
CA ASP A 261 1.99 -5.17 -4.16
C ASP A 261 1.86 -6.25 -5.21
N MET A 262 2.35 -7.45 -4.89
CA MET A 262 2.36 -8.53 -5.86
C MET A 262 2.40 -9.89 -5.17
N THR A 263 1.45 -10.74 -5.52
CA THR A 263 1.46 -12.15 -5.13
C THR A 263 1.74 -13.03 -6.33
N ARG A 264 2.57 -14.06 -6.12
CA ARG A 264 2.69 -15.21 -7.03
C ARG A 264 2.63 -16.51 -6.25
N THR A 265 2.01 -17.49 -6.88
CA THR A 265 1.95 -18.88 -6.37
C THR A 265 3.06 -19.71 -6.98
N TYR A 266 3.88 -20.26 -6.11
CA TYR A 266 4.86 -21.27 -6.43
C TYR A 266 4.38 -22.63 -5.91
N ALA A 267 4.97 -23.73 -6.40
CA ALA A 267 4.65 -25.07 -5.93
C ALA A 267 5.88 -25.98 -5.96
N VAL A 268 5.86 -27.02 -5.14
CA VAL A 268 6.84 -28.13 -5.18
C VAL A 268 6.08 -29.41 -5.49
N GLY A 269 6.52 -30.12 -6.53
CA GLY A 269 5.85 -31.33 -6.98
C GLY A 269 4.43 -31.11 -7.49
N ARG A 270 3.64 -32.19 -7.52
CA ARG A 270 2.25 -32.11 -8.00
C ARG A 270 1.32 -31.62 -6.90
N ILE A 271 0.60 -30.55 -7.14
CA ILE A 271 -0.50 -30.05 -6.30
C ILE A 271 -1.86 -30.61 -6.77
N THR A 272 -2.91 -30.37 -5.99
CA THR A 272 -4.26 -30.86 -6.31
C THR A 272 -4.86 -30.18 -7.53
N ASP A 273 -5.72 -30.91 -8.28
CA ASP A 273 -6.44 -30.35 -9.41
C ASP A 273 -7.40 -29.21 -8.98
N GLU A 274 -7.89 -29.26 -7.74
CA GLU A 274 -8.71 -28.19 -7.15
C GLU A 274 -7.90 -26.91 -6.97
N ALA A 275 -6.67 -26.98 -6.47
CA ALA A 275 -5.78 -25.82 -6.34
C ALA A 275 -5.42 -25.23 -7.72
N LEU A 276 -5.12 -26.08 -8.72
CA LEU A 276 -4.89 -25.63 -10.08
C LEU A 276 -6.10 -24.91 -10.69
N ARG A 277 -7.32 -25.43 -10.42
CA ARG A 277 -8.57 -24.82 -10.87
C ARG A 277 -8.80 -23.49 -10.16
N ALA A 278 -8.62 -23.43 -8.85
CA ALA A 278 -8.80 -22.21 -8.06
C ALA A 278 -7.82 -21.10 -8.49
N HIS A 279 -6.57 -21.46 -8.78
CA HIS A 279 -5.58 -20.53 -9.30
C HIS A 279 -6.01 -19.91 -10.65
N ARG A 280 -6.52 -20.74 -11.57
CA ARG A 280 -7.04 -20.26 -12.86
C ARG A 280 -8.24 -19.31 -12.68
N VAL A 281 -9.13 -19.64 -11.75
CA VAL A 281 -10.28 -18.76 -11.43
C VAL A 281 -9.80 -17.41 -10.90
N SER A 282 -8.75 -17.37 -10.06
CA SER A 282 -8.13 -16.10 -9.62
C SER A 282 -7.67 -15.27 -10.83
N ILE A 283 -6.94 -15.86 -11.76
CA ILE A 283 -6.49 -15.18 -12.98
C ILE A 283 -7.67 -14.67 -13.82
N ASP A 284 -8.72 -15.48 -13.97
CA ASP A 284 -9.92 -15.08 -14.74
C ASP A 284 -10.68 -13.95 -14.08
N ILE A 285 -10.74 -13.90 -12.72
CA ILE A 285 -11.30 -12.78 -11.96
C ILE A 285 -10.47 -11.52 -12.23
N HIS A 286 -9.14 -11.58 -12.19
CA HIS A 286 -8.27 -10.45 -12.54
C HIS A 286 -8.59 -9.89 -13.93
N ARG A 287 -8.64 -10.74 -14.93
CA ARG A 287 -8.93 -10.35 -16.32
C ARG A 287 -10.29 -9.69 -16.45
N ARG A 288 -11.30 -10.26 -15.79
CA ARG A 288 -12.67 -9.75 -15.82
C ARG A 288 -12.76 -8.37 -15.14
N ILE A 289 -12.23 -8.24 -13.93
CA ILE A 289 -12.24 -6.98 -13.18
C ILE A 289 -11.42 -5.92 -13.91
N ALA A 290 -10.24 -6.27 -14.44
CA ALA A 290 -9.40 -5.32 -15.18
C ALA A 290 -10.11 -4.72 -16.41
N ALA A 291 -10.96 -5.50 -17.08
CA ALA A 291 -11.73 -5.04 -18.22
C ALA A 291 -12.97 -4.19 -17.81
N GLU A 292 -13.57 -4.48 -16.65
CA GLU A 292 -14.81 -3.85 -16.20
C GLU A 292 -14.63 -2.68 -15.24
N ALA A 293 -13.43 -2.49 -14.69
CA ALA A 293 -13.11 -1.37 -13.82
C ALA A 293 -12.94 -0.06 -14.61
N LEU A 294 -14.02 0.36 -15.24
CA LEU A 294 -14.10 1.62 -16.00
C LEU A 294 -14.41 2.80 -15.06
N PRO A 295 -14.10 4.04 -15.46
CA PRO A 295 -14.45 5.23 -14.68
C PRO A 295 -15.94 5.26 -14.31
N GLY A 296 -16.23 5.49 -13.02
CA GLY A 296 -17.59 5.53 -12.46
C GLY A 296 -18.12 4.19 -11.99
N VAL A 297 -17.46 3.07 -12.24
CA VAL A 297 -17.86 1.75 -11.71
C VAL A 297 -17.59 1.72 -10.19
N LYS A 298 -18.55 1.21 -9.43
CA LYS A 298 -18.41 1.07 -7.98
C LYS A 298 -17.46 -0.08 -7.61
N CYS A 299 -16.59 0.15 -6.65
CA CYS A 299 -15.71 -0.89 -6.13
C CYS A 299 -16.47 -2.08 -5.53
N SER A 300 -17.70 -1.86 -4.98
CA SER A 300 -18.58 -2.95 -4.54
C SER A 300 -19.03 -3.85 -5.68
N ASP A 301 -19.29 -3.31 -6.87
CA ASP A 301 -19.72 -4.09 -8.02
C ASP A 301 -18.59 -4.98 -8.52
N LEU A 302 -17.34 -4.47 -8.52
CA LEU A 302 -16.14 -5.25 -8.84
C LEU A 302 -15.92 -6.40 -7.84
N TYR A 303 -16.18 -6.17 -6.54
CA TYR A 303 -16.13 -7.24 -5.55
C TYR A 303 -17.15 -8.34 -5.88
N HIS A 304 -18.38 -7.97 -6.20
CA HIS A 304 -19.43 -8.94 -6.51
C HIS A 304 -19.13 -9.75 -7.76
N ILE A 305 -18.52 -9.17 -8.78
CA ILE A 305 -18.02 -9.92 -9.96
C ILE A 305 -17.07 -11.05 -9.50
N GLY A 306 -16.08 -10.75 -8.66
CA GLY A 306 -15.15 -11.76 -8.16
C GLY A 306 -15.84 -12.85 -7.35
N ALA A 307 -16.74 -12.47 -6.44
CA ALA A 307 -17.49 -13.39 -5.59
C ALA A 307 -18.43 -14.31 -6.42
N GLU A 308 -19.13 -13.77 -7.42
CA GLU A 308 -20.00 -14.55 -8.32
C GLU A 308 -19.19 -15.54 -9.17
N MET A 309 -18.02 -15.16 -9.67
CA MET A 309 -17.14 -16.07 -10.41
C MET A 309 -16.62 -17.20 -9.52
N ALA A 310 -16.28 -16.92 -8.26
CA ALA A 310 -15.89 -17.94 -7.29
C ALA A 310 -17.07 -18.89 -6.99
N GLU A 311 -18.31 -18.38 -6.87
CA GLU A 311 -19.52 -19.18 -6.68
C GLU A 311 -19.82 -20.08 -7.87
N GLN A 312 -19.77 -19.54 -9.08
CA GLN A 312 -19.98 -20.31 -10.33
C GLN A 312 -18.95 -21.43 -10.50
N ALA A 313 -17.73 -21.21 -9.99
CA ALA A 313 -16.69 -22.24 -9.96
C ALA A 313 -16.86 -23.25 -8.81
N GLY A 314 -17.82 -23.06 -7.89
CA GLY A 314 -17.98 -23.88 -6.70
C GLY A 314 -16.87 -23.71 -5.67
N LEU A 315 -16.21 -22.54 -5.65
CA LEU A 315 -15.06 -22.22 -4.82
C LEU A 315 -15.35 -21.18 -3.72
N SER A 316 -16.62 -20.78 -3.54
CA SER A 316 -17.01 -19.78 -2.49
C SER A 316 -16.47 -20.09 -1.09
N PRO A 317 -16.43 -21.36 -0.61
CA PRO A 317 -15.90 -21.64 0.73
C PRO A 317 -14.41 -21.33 0.90
N TYR A 318 -13.68 -21.16 -0.18
CA TYR A 318 -12.22 -20.98 -0.22
C TYR A 318 -11.82 -19.56 -0.65
N PHE A 319 -12.80 -18.75 -1.08
CA PHE A 319 -12.54 -17.41 -1.63
C PHE A 319 -12.12 -16.44 -0.53
N MET A 320 -10.98 -15.82 -0.71
CA MET A 320 -10.34 -14.90 0.25
C MET A 320 -10.09 -15.50 1.63
N GLY A 321 -9.91 -16.82 1.70
CA GLY A 321 -9.67 -17.57 2.94
C GLY A 321 -10.58 -18.78 3.06
N HIS A 322 -10.40 -19.61 4.10
CA HIS A 322 -11.25 -20.76 4.41
C HIS A 322 -11.71 -20.74 5.88
N ARG A 323 -10.82 -20.80 6.87
CA ARG A 323 -11.19 -20.63 8.28
C ARG A 323 -11.50 -19.19 8.66
N GLN A 324 -10.87 -18.26 8.00
CA GLN A 324 -11.09 -16.82 8.13
C GLN A 324 -11.00 -16.19 6.75
N HIS A 325 -11.97 -15.34 6.41
CA HIS A 325 -12.02 -14.67 5.11
C HIS A 325 -11.64 -13.21 5.26
N ALA A 326 -10.84 -12.70 4.33
CA ALA A 326 -10.61 -11.26 4.20
C ALA A 326 -11.87 -10.56 3.67
N GLY A 327 -12.09 -9.32 4.12
CA GLY A 327 -13.26 -8.53 3.79
C GLY A 327 -13.21 -7.81 2.44
N PHE A 328 -12.14 -7.99 1.64
CA PHE A 328 -11.87 -7.26 0.41
C PHE A 328 -11.12 -8.15 -0.60
N ILE A 329 -11.05 -7.72 -1.85
CA ILE A 329 -10.27 -8.37 -2.91
C ILE A 329 -9.29 -7.42 -3.60
N GLY A 330 -9.13 -6.22 -3.07
CA GLY A 330 -8.18 -5.23 -3.57
C GLY A 330 -8.29 -3.92 -2.82
N HIS A 331 -7.23 -3.17 -2.86
CA HIS A 331 -7.10 -1.88 -2.19
C HIS A 331 -6.24 -0.92 -3.00
N GLY A 332 -6.35 0.38 -2.73
CA GLY A 332 -5.43 1.37 -3.27
C GLY A 332 -4.03 1.17 -2.71
N ILE A 333 -3.04 1.57 -3.49
CA ILE A 333 -1.63 1.50 -3.10
C ILE A 333 -0.88 2.72 -3.62
N GLY A 334 0.16 3.14 -2.92
CA GLY A 334 1.01 4.26 -3.30
C GLY A 334 2.13 4.48 -2.29
N ILE A 335 2.02 5.50 -1.46
CA ILE A 335 2.96 5.80 -0.37
C ILE A 335 2.70 4.90 0.85
N GLU A 336 1.46 4.44 1.00
CA GLU A 336 1.07 3.38 1.94
C GLU A 336 0.61 2.14 1.18
N VAL A 337 0.74 0.97 1.80
CA VAL A 337 0.31 -0.30 1.21
C VAL A 337 -1.19 -0.29 0.96
N ASN A 338 -1.97 0.19 1.91
CA ASN A 338 -3.43 0.16 1.88
C ASN A 338 -4.01 1.59 1.82
N GLU A 339 -4.15 2.10 0.62
CA GLU A 339 -4.82 3.38 0.35
C GLU A 339 -6.27 3.18 -0.15
N ALA A 340 -6.97 4.28 -0.40
CA ALA A 340 -8.21 4.24 -1.16
C ALA A 340 -7.93 4.10 -2.68
N PRO A 341 -8.83 3.44 -3.44
CA PRO A 341 -10.12 2.87 -3.03
C PRO A 341 -9.99 1.47 -2.40
N VAL A 342 -11.08 0.94 -1.82
CA VAL A 342 -11.13 -0.45 -1.36
C VAL A 342 -12.18 -1.22 -2.15
N ILE A 343 -11.80 -2.35 -2.75
CA ILE A 343 -12.71 -3.25 -3.47
C ILE A 343 -13.28 -4.26 -2.47
N ALA A 344 -14.43 -3.90 -1.89
CA ALA A 344 -15.09 -4.64 -0.81
C ALA A 344 -16.62 -4.61 -1.01
N PRO A 345 -17.39 -5.55 -0.40
CA PRO A 345 -18.82 -5.72 -0.70
C PRO A 345 -19.69 -4.52 -0.37
N ARG A 346 -19.24 -3.64 0.53
CA ARG A 346 -19.97 -2.43 0.95
C ARG A 346 -19.22 -1.14 0.66
N SER A 347 -18.20 -1.21 -0.20
CA SER A 347 -17.45 -0.03 -0.61
C SER A 347 -18.33 1.00 -1.28
N ARG A 348 -18.11 2.26 -0.97
CA ARG A 348 -18.75 3.41 -1.62
C ARG A 348 -17.86 4.07 -2.65
N ASP A 349 -16.60 3.61 -2.74
CA ASP A 349 -15.64 4.12 -3.68
C ASP A 349 -16.05 3.79 -5.12
N VAL A 350 -15.69 4.67 -6.03
CA VAL A 350 -15.86 4.50 -7.48
C VAL A 350 -14.49 4.58 -8.14
N ILE A 351 -14.30 3.83 -9.21
CA ILE A 351 -13.08 3.86 -10.00
C ILE A 351 -12.96 5.21 -10.71
N GLU A 352 -11.80 5.81 -10.59
CA GLU A 352 -11.44 7.03 -11.31
C GLU A 352 -10.07 6.87 -11.98
N PRO A 353 -9.86 7.49 -13.16
CA PRO A 353 -8.57 7.45 -13.83
C PRO A 353 -7.45 7.97 -12.92
N GLY A 354 -6.31 7.29 -12.92
CA GLY A 354 -5.17 7.60 -12.05
C GLY A 354 -5.20 6.92 -10.67
N MET A 355 -6.28 6.26 -10.28
CA MET A 355 -6.24 5.38 -9.11
C MET A 355 -5.30 4.20 -9.35
N VAL A 356 -4.46 3.88 -8.37
CA VAL A 356 -3.60 2.69 -8.41
C VAL A 356 -4.09 1.70 -7.37
N ILE A 357 -4.29 0.45 -7.80
CA ILE A 357 -5.01 -0.58 -7.06
C ILE A 357 -4.18 -1.87 -7.08
N ALA A 358 -3.94 -2.45 -5.91
CA ALA A 358 -3.57 -3.85 -5.75
C ALA A 358 -4.84 -4.69 -5.82
N LEU A 359 -4.91 -5.61 -6.76
CA LEU A 359 -6.04 -6.53 -6.96
C LEU A 359 -5.56 -7.94 -6.67
N GLU A 360 -6.27 -8.67 -5.79
CA GLU A 360 -5.73 -9.86 -5.13
C GLU A 360 -6.74 -10.97 -4.82
N PRO A 361 -7.66 -11.33 -5.72
CA PRO A 361 -8.57 -12.45 -5.48
C PRO A 361 -7.79 -13.76 -5.32
N LYS A 362 -7.80 -14.32 -4.13
CA LYS A 362 -7.04 -15.51 -3.73
C LYS A 362 -7.97 -16.60 -3.18
N PHE A 363 -7.48 -17.83 -3.13
CA PHE A 363 -8.20 -18.98 -2.56
C PHE A 363 -7.30 -19.77 -1.61
N VAL A 364 -7.88 -20.28 -0.53
CA VAL A 364 -7.19 -21.21 0.39
C VAL A 364 -7.78 -22.60 0.22
N ILE A 365 -6.98 -23.55 -0.26
CA ILE A 365 -7.38 -24.95 -0.47
C ILE A 365 -6.85 -25.79 0.69
N PRO A 366 -7.71 -26.33 1.58
CA PRO A 366 -7.29 -27.12 2.73
C PRO A 366 -6.36 -28.25 2.33
N GLY A 367 -5.27 -28.43 3.08
CA GLY A 367 -4.24 -29.46 2.84
C GLY A 367 -3.28 -29.17 1.69
N THR A 368 -3.50 -28.12 0.91
CA THR A 368 -2.62 -27.74 -0.21
C THR A 368 -1.98 -26.36 0.01
N GLY A 369 -2.76 -25.39 0.46
CA GLY A 369 -2.33 -24.00 0.74
C GLY A 369 -3.07 -22.96 -0.06
N ALA A 370 -2.55 -21.74 -0.07
CA ALA A 370 -3.13 -20.63 -0.81
C ALA A 370 -2.69 -20.63 -2.28
N VAL A 371 -3.60 -20.21 -3.15
CA VAL A 371 -3.38 -20.02 -4.58
C VAL A 371 -4.05 -18.74 -5.05
N GLY A 372 -3.53 -18.19 -6.11
CA GLY A 372 -4.00 -16.95 -6.73
C GLY A 372 -2.83 -16.06 -7.08
N ILE A 373 -3.17 -14.88 -7.57
CA ILE A 373 -2.21 -13.84 -7.94
C ILE A 373 -2.63 -12.50 -7.37
N GLU A 374 -1.71 -11.59 -7.36
CA GLU A 374 -1.94 -10.18 -7.14
C GLU A 374 -1.09 -9.37 -8.09
N ASN A 375 -1.66 -8.30 -8.60
CA ASN A 375 -0.96 -7.32 -9.40
C ASN A 375 -1.34 -5.91 -8.98
N THR A 376 -0.39 -5.00 -9.10
CA THR A 376 -0.63 -3.55 -9.01
C THR A 376 -1.08 -3.04 -10.37
N TYR A 377 -2.24 -2.38 -10.40
CA TYR A 377 -2.84 -1.81 -11.61
C TYR A 377 -3.01 -0.30 -11.47
N VAL A 378 -3.01 0.41 -12.60
CA VAL A 378 -3.50 1.79 -12.67
C VAL A 378 -4.81 1.84 -13.46
N ALA A 379 -5.81 2.55 -12.94
CA ALA A 379 -7.08 2.78 -13.62
C ALA A 379 -6.90 3.77 -14.77
N ARG A 380 -7.40 3.38 -15.96
CA ARG A 380 -7.44 4.18 -17.18
C ARG A 380 -8.87 4.29 -17.68
N ASP A 381 -9.10 5.10 -18.70
CA ASP A 381 -10.42 5.22 -19.32
C ASP A 381 -10.92 3.90 -19.95
N SER A 382 -10.03 2.98 -20.27
CA SER A 382 -10.33 1.69 -20.92
C SER A 382 -10.26 0.47 -20.00
N GLY A 383 -10.11 0.65 -18.68
CA GLY A 383 -9.94 -0.42 -17.70
C GLY A 383 -8.63 -0.29 -16.92
N LEU A 384 -8.18 -1.39 -16.31
CA LEU A 384 -6.94 -1.39 -15.51
C LEU A 384 -5.73 -1.78 -16.37
N GLU A 385 -4.68 -0.95 -16.32
CA GLU A 385 -3.36 -1.24 -16.90
C GLU A 385 -2.47 -1.88 -15.82
N ASN A 386 -1.90 -3.07 -16.10
CA ASN A 386 -1.02 -3.77 -15.17
C ASN A 386 0.37 -3.11 -15.07
N LEU A 387 0.78 -2.71 -13.87
CA LEU A 387 2.10 -2.13 -13.57
C LEU A 387 3.13 -3.17 -13.09
N THR A 388 2.68 -4.39 -12.79
CA THR A 388 3.52 -5.53 -12.36
C THR A 388 3.35 -6.75 -13.29
N PRO A 389 3.51 -6.60 -14.63
CA PRO A 389 3.30 -7.68 -15.58
C PRO A 389 4.39 -8.74 -15.44
N MET A 390 4.01 -9.89 -14.91
CA MET A 390 4.86 -11.08 -14.74
C MET A 390 4.01 -12.32 -15.07
N GLU A 391 4.68 -13.46 -15.26
CA GLU A 391 4.03 -14.77 -15.43
C GLU A 391 2.99 -14.97 -14.31
N GLU A 392 1.76 -15.36 -14.71
CA GLU A 392 0.63 -15.53 -13.79
C GLU A 392 0.35 -16.98 -13.44
N ASP A 393 0.80 -17.94 -14.26
CA ASP A 393 0.69 -19.36 -13.97
C ASP A 393 1.54 -19.77 -12.76
N ILE A 394 1.19 -20.91 -12.14
CA ILE A 394 1.96 -21.47 -11.02
C ILE A 394 3.38 -21.79 -11.47
N ILE A 395 4.36 -21.32 -10.72
CA ILE A 395 5.79 -21.51 -10.97
C ILE A 395 6.30 -22.67 -10.10
N TYR A 396 6.87 -23.71 -10.71
CA TYR A 396 7.41 -24.84 -9.98
C TYR A 396 8.85 -24.60 -9.54
N LEU A 397 9.13 -24.86 -8.23
CA LEU A 397 10.42 -24.61 -7.60
C LEU A 397 11.42 -25.76 -7.79
N ASP A 398 10.93 -26.93 -8.18
CA ASP A 398 11.70 -28.18 -8.32
C ASP A 398 11.96 -28.58 -9.79
N ASN A 399 11.87 -27.64 -10.69
CA ASN A 399 12.17 -27.83 -12.13
C ASN A 399 13.64 -27.60 -12.46
#